data_6bf843d294c08225316d13f4bd616e96
#
_entry.id   6bf843d294c08225316d13f4bd616e96
#
_cell.length_a   1.000
_cell.length_b   1.000
_cell.length_c   1.000
_cell.angle_alpha   90.00
_cell.angle_beta   90.00
_cell.angle_gamma   90.00
#
_symmetry.space_group_name_H-M   'P 1'
#
loop_
_entity.id
_entity.type
_entity.pdbx_description
1 polymer ?
#
loop_
_entity_poly.entity_id
_entity_poly.type
_entity_poly.pdbx_seq_one_letter_code
_entity_poly.pdbx_strand_id
1 'polypeptide(L)'
;MVVGICVIELIIPENHSLKGKRHVVKKIIERTKNKFNLSIAEVGDQELWQRCKIGLCTVGNDKRIINSVLDKVIQHIDNMHLAEIIDSQIELLHF
;
A
#
# COMPACT_ATOMS: atom_id res chain seq x y z
N MET A 1 15.55 15.49 -6.13
CA MET A 1 14.87 14.50 -5.30
C MET A 1 13.79 13.80 -6.12
N VAL A 2 13.73 12.49 -6.01
CA VAL A 2 12.66 11.70 -6.63
C VAL A 2 11.67 11.28 -5.55
N VAL A 3 10.38 11.50 -5.82
CA VAL A 3 9.29 11.05 -4.93
C VAL A 3 8.53 9.95 -5.65
N GLY A 4 8.49 8.76 -5.07
CA GLY A 4 7.69 7.66 -5.57
C GLY A 4 6.35 7.61 -4.84
N ILE A 5 5.27 7.60 -5.60
CA ILE A 5 3.90 7.54 -5.08
C ILE A 5 3.26 6.26 -5.59
N CYS A 6 2.58 5.54 -4.71
CA CYS A 6 1.85 4.34 -5.09
C CYS A 6 0.50 4.33 -4.41
N VAL A 7 -0.55 4.01 -5.18
CA VAL A 7 -1.90 3.79 -4.67
C VAL A 7 -2.29 2.36 -5.01
N ILE A 8 -2.69 1.60 -4.00
CA ILE A 8 -3.05 0.19 -4.14
C ILE A 8 -4.51 0.02 -3.71
N GLU A 9 -5.31 -0.58 -4.57
CA GLU A 9 -6.68 -0.96 -4.25
C GLU A 9 -6.73 -2.45 -3.91
N LEU A 10 -7.37 -2.75 -2.78
CA LEU A 10 -7.44 -4.09 -2.22
C LEU A 10 -8.87 -4.52 -1.97
N ILE A 11 -9.11 -5.82 -2.12
CA ILE A 11 -10.33 -6.48 -1.64
C ILE A 11 -9.95 -7.38 -0.46
N ILE A 12 -10.73 -7.29 0.61
CA ILE A 12 -10.60 -8.16 1.77
C ILE A 12 -11.75 -9.17 1.69
N PRO A 13 -11.50 -10.38 1.17
CA PRO A 13 -12.59 -11.36 0.98
C PRO A 13 -13.18 -11.82 2.30
N GLU A 14 -14.47 -12.13 2.28
CA GLU A 14 -15.19 -12.70 3.43
C GLU A 14 -15.17 -11.85 4.69
N ASN A 15 -14.80 -10.57 4.58
CA ASN A 15 -14.85 -9.66 5.73
C ASN A 15 -16.25 -9.04 5.83
N HIS A 16 -16.85 -9.10 7.03
CA HIS A 16 -18.22 -8.68 7.28
C HIS A 16 -18.33 -7.57 8.31
N SER A 17 -17.24 -6.86 8.62
CA SER A 17 -17.29 -5.76 9.59
C SER A 17 -16.18 -4.75 9.35
N LEU A 18 -16.42 -3.50 9.77
CA LEU A 18 -15.38 -2.46 9.77
C LEU A 18 -14.25 -2.80 10.77
N LYS A 19 -14.58 -3.44 11.87
CA LYS A 19 -13.58 -3.86 12.86
C LYS A 19 -12.60 -4.87 12.26
N GLY A 20 -13.10 -5.87 11.55
CA GLY A 20 -12.26 -6.85 10.86
C GLY A 20 -11.40 -6.22 9.79
N LYS A 21 -11.99 -5.31 9.00
CA LYS A 21 -11.25 -4.56 7.98
C LYS A 21 -10.12 -3.73 8.59
N ARG A 22 -10.39 -2.98 9.63
CA ARG A 22 -9.38 -2.14 10.30
C ARG A 22 -8.21 -2.98 10.82
N HIS A 23 -8.51 -4.17 11.32
CA HIS A 23 -7.49 -5.09 11.80
C HIS A 23 -6.57 -5.56 10.66
N VAL A 24 -7.12 -5.94 9.52
CA VAL A 24 -6.34 -6.36 8.34
C VAL A 24 -5.52 -5.20 7.79
N VAL A 25 -6.13 -4.03 7.61
CA VAL A 25 -5.46 -2.83 7.10
C VAL A 25 -4.30 -2.43 8.01
N LYS A 26 -4.51 -2.46 9.32
CA LYS A 26 -3.47 -2.15 10.31
C LYS A 26 -2.28 -3.10 10.18
N LYS A 27 -2.53 -4.40 10.03
CA LYS A 27 -1.45 -5.38 9.81
C LYS A 27 -0.64 -5.09 8.56
N ILE A 28 -1.33 -4.79 7.45
CA ILE A 28 -0.67 -4.48 6.18
C ILE A 28 0.23 -3.26 6.35
N ILE A 29 -0.31 -2.19 6.93
CA ILE A 29 0.43 -0.93 7.12
C ILE A 29 1.63 -1.15 8.05
N GLU A 30 1.45 -1.78 9.20
CA GLU A 30 2.52 -1.98 10.17
C GLU A 30 3.64 -2.85 9.63
N ARG A 31 3.32 -3.96 8.97
CA ARG A 31 4.32 -4.85 8.38
C ARG A 31 5.11 -4.17 7.25
N THR A 32 4.44 -3.34 6.47
CA THR A 32 5.09 -2.59 5.39
C THR A 32 6.02 -1.52 5.96
N LYS A 33 5.58 -0.77 6.95
CA LYS A 33 6.41 0.24 7.64
C LYS A 33 7.64 -0.37 8.30
N ASN A 34 7.51 -1.57 8.84
CA ASN A 34 8.63 -2.24 9.51
C ASN A 34 9.69 -2.72 8.52
N LYS A 35 9.32 -2.94 7.27
CA LYS A 35 10.25 -3.45 6.24
C LYS A 35 10.82 -2.36 5.35
N PHE A 36 10.08 -1.31 5.08
CA PHE A 36 10.46 -0.26 4.14
C PHE A 36 10.40 1.12 4.79
N ASN A 37 11.30 1.99 4.37
CA ASN A 37 11.28 3.40 4.77
C ASN A 37 10.31 4.17 3.87
N LEU A 38 9.10 4.38 4.33
CA LEU A 38 8.05 5.05 3.56
C LEU A 38 6.98 5.62 4.48
N SER A 39 6.15 6.49 3.92
CA SER A 39 4.91 6.93 4.54
C SER A 39 3.76 6.18 3.90
N ILE A 40 2.86 5.64 4.70
CA ILE A 40 1.75 4.81 4.24
C ILE A 40 0.50 5.04 5.09
N ALA A 41 -0.66 5.08 4.43
CA ALA A 41 -1.95 5.28 5.09
C ALA A 41 -3.08 4.70 4.24
N GLU A 42 -4.20 4.43 4.87
CA GLU A 42 -5.45 4.21 4.15
C GLU A 42 -5.96 5.57 3.64
N VAL A 43 -6.22 5.67 2.32
CA VAL A 43 -6.55 6.95 1.68
C VAL A 43 -7.92 6.97 1.01
N GLY A 44 -8.66 5.88 1.03
CA GLY A 44 -9.99 5.80 0.45
C GLY A 44 -10.71 4.52 0.85
N ASP A 45 -12.02 4.47 0.55
CA ASP A 45 -12.89 3.34 0.84
C ASP A 45 -13.00 3.00 2.33
N GLN A 46 -12.79 3.99 3.20
CA GLN A 46 -12.70 3.80 4.65
C GLN A 46 -13.99 3.24 5.26
N GLU A 47 -15.14 3.55 4.67
CA GLU A 47 -16.45 3.10 5.14
C GLU A 47 -16.88 1.75 4.53
N LEU A 48 -16.13 1.23 3.56
CA LEU A 48 -16.45 -0.04 2.92
C LEU A 48 -15.82 -1.21 3.69
N TRP A 49 -16.57 -2.29 3.84
CA TRP A 49 -16.12 -3.44 4.64
C TRP A 49 -15.12 -4.33 3.92
N GLN A 50 -15.24 -4.41 2.59
CA GLN A 50 -14.46 -5.36 1.79
C GLN A 50 -13.49 -4.69 0.82
N ARG A 51 -13.41 -3.35 0.81
CA ARG A 51 -12.52 -2.60 -0.03
C ARG A 51 -11.64 -1.67 0.78
N CYS A 52 -10.41 -1.51 0.32
CA CYS A 52 -9.43 -0.65 0.95
C CYS A 52 -8.58 0.01 -0.13
N LYS A 53 -8.30 1.28 0.04
CA LYS A 53 -7.35 2.01 -0.80
C LYS A 53 -6.21 2.50 0.07
N ILE A 54 -5.01 2.02 -0.23
CA ILE A 54 -3.79 2.38 0.51
C ILE A 54 -2.93 3.27 -0.37
N GLY A 55 -2.51 4.41 0.17
CA GLY A 55 -1.54 5.29 -0.46
C GLY A 55 -0.22 5.25 0.28
N LEU A 56 0.88 5.28 -0.45
CA LEU A 56 2.20 5.33 0.13
C LEU A 56 3.14 6.17 -0.72
N CYS A 57 4.19 6.70 -0.10
CA CYS A 57 5.23 7.41 -0.80
C CYS A 57 6.59 7.19 -0.14
N THR A 58 7.63 7.31 -0.96
CA THR A 58 9.01 7.21 -0.52
C THR A 58 9.86 8.20 -1.34
N VAL A 59 11.00 8.57 -0.82
CA VAL A 59 11.88 9.54 -1.47
C VAL A 59 13.27 8.95 -1.64
N GLY A 60 13.98 9.48 -2.64
CA GLY A 60 15.36 9.14 -2.91
C GLY A 60 15.94 10.05 -3.97
N ASN A 61 17.11 9.71 -4.48
CA ASN A 61 17.78 10.50 -5.52
C ASN A 61 17.96 9.74 -6.84
N ASP A 62 17.49 8.49 -6.91
CA ASP A 62 17.61 7.66 -8.11
C ASP A 62 16.25 7.06 -8.46
N LYS A 63 15.73 7.44 -9.63
CA LYS A 63 14.44 7.00 -10.15
C LYS A 63 14.33 5.48 -10.25
N ARG A 64 15.38 4.79 -10.67
CA ARG A 64 15.37 3.33 -10.84
C ARG A 64 15.25 2.62 -9.50
N ILE A 65 15.95 3.13 -8.49
CA ILE A 65 15.90 2.58 -7.14
C ILE A 65 14.52 2.77 -6.55
N ILE A 66 13.96 3.98 -6.67
CA ILE A 66 12.61 4.27 -6.15
C ILE A 66 11.56 3.38 -6.82
N ASN A 67 11.62 3.24 -8.14
CA ASN A 67 10.69 2.37 -8.85
C ASN A 67 10.81 0.90 -8.38
N SER A 68 12.04 0.43 -8.19
CA SER A 68 12.29 -0.92 -7.68
C SER A 68 11.74 -1.12 -6.27
N VAL A 69 11.89 -0.11 -5.40
CA VAL A 69 11.34 -0.16 -4.04
C VAL A 69 9.82 -0.29 -4.08
N LEU A 70 9.15 0.52 -4.92
CA LEU A 70 7.69 0.46 -5.04
C LEU A 70 7.21 -0.89 -5.54
N ASP A 71 7.90 -1.48 -6.52
CA ASP A 71 7.57 -2.84 -6.99
C ASP A 71 7.72 -3.87 -5.88
N LYS A 72 8.75 -3.76 -5.07
CA LYS A 72 8.98 -4.66 -3.92
C LYS A 72 7.92 -4.49 -2.84
N VAL A 73 7.44 -3.27 -2.63
CA VAL A 73 6.36 -2.99 -1.68
C VAL A 73 5.07 -3.67 -2.13
N ILE A 74 4.71 -3.53 -3.41
CA ILE A 74 3.52 -4.18 -3.98
C ILE A 74 3.63 -5.69 -3.82
N GLN A 75 4.77 -6.28 -4.17
CA GLN A 75 5.04 -7.70 -4.02
C GLN A 75 4.93 -8.15 -2.56
N HIS A 76 5.47 -7.36 -1.64
CA HIS A 76 5.43 -7.64 -0.21
C HIS A 76 3.99 -7.69 0.32
N ILE A 77 3.16 -6.73 -0.09
CA ILE A 77 1.75 -6.69 0.30
C ILE A 77 1.00 -7.87 -0.29
N ASP A 78 1.23 -8.18 -1.57
CA ASP A 78 0.62 -9.34 -2.23
C ASP A 78 0.99 -10.65 -1.52
N ASN A 79 2.24 -10.80 -1.14
CA ASN A 79 2.74 -12.01 -0.47
C ASN A 79 2.23 -12.19 0.96
N MET A 80 1.60 -11.20 1.56
CA MET A 80 0.97 -11.35 2.87
C MET A 80 -0.28 -12.23 2.83
N HIS A 81 -0.94 -12.30 1.67
CA HIS A 81 -2.21 -13.01 1.47
C HIS A 81 -3.32 -12.60 2.46
N LEU A 82 -3.26 -11.35 2.94
CA LEU A 82 -4.29 -10.76 3.83
C LEU A 82 -5.42 -10.12 3.04
N ALA A 83 -5.13 -9.69 1.82
CA ALA A 83 -6.07 -9.04 0.92
C ALA A 83 -5.63 -9.30 -0.51
N GLU A 84 -6.56 -9.13 -1.46
CA GLU A 84 -6.31 -9.29 -2.87
C GLU A 84 -6.08 -7.91 -3.51
N ILE A 85 -4.96 -7.73 -4.19
CA ILE A 85 -4.67 -6.51 -4.95
C ILE A 85 -5.47 -6.56 -6.26
N ILE A 86 -6.34 -5.57 -6.46
CA ILE A 86 -7.14 -5.46 -7.68
C ILE A 86 -6.64 -4.37 -8.62
N ASP A 87 -5.87 -3.42 -8.11
CA ASP A 87 -5.26 -2.37 -8.91
C ASP A 87 -4.08 -1.76 -8.17
N SER A 88 -3.09 -1.28 -8.92
CA SER A 88 -1.97 -0.52 -8.37
C SER A 88 -1.53 0.53 -9.38
N GLN A 89 -1.24 1.74 -8.89
CA GLN A 89 -0.78 2.85 -9.70
C GLN A 89 0.50 3.42 -9.09
N ILE A 90 1.50 3.65 -9.93
CA ILE A 90 2.78 4.24 -9.52
C ILE A 90 2.99 5.54 -10.30
N GLU A 91 3.42 6.58 -9.59
CA GLU A 91 3.85 7.82 -10.18
C GLU A 91 5.19 8.24 -9.57
N LEU A 92 6.11 8.68 -10.41
CA LEU A 92 7.40 9.21 -9.98
C LEU A 92 7.45 10.71 -10.27
N LEU A 93 7.70 11.49 -9.22
CA LEU A 93 7.82 12.94 -9.33
C LEU A 93 9.27 13.34 -9.11
N HIS A 94 9.75 14.27 -9.93
CA HIS A 94 11.08 14.88 -9.79
C HIS A 94 10.93 16.27 -9.19
N PHE A 95 11.58 16.45 -8.06
CA PHE A 95 11.50 17.71 -7.33
C PHE A 95 12.88 18.32 -7.14
#